data_3cabb867f422bb58eb1ff0b06c4cdcfb
#
_entry.id   3cabb867f422bb58eb1ff0b06c4cdcfb
#
_cell.length_a   1.000
_cell.length_b   1.000
_cell.length_c   1.000
_cell.angle_alpha   90.00
_cell.angle_beta   90.00
_cell.angle_gamma   90.00
#
_symmetry.space_group_name_H-M   'P 1'
#
loop_
_entity.id
_entity.type
_entity.pdbx_description
1 polymer ?
#
loop_
_entity_poly.entity_id
_entity_poly.type
_entity_poly.pdbx_seq_one_letter_code
_entity_poly.pdbx_strand_id
1 'polypeptide(L)'
;IMSDIEFDELERSLGLENKSYIGAKHNPSYTIQHPYVMGSLSKVQIKNSEDGSVDWDKFFKEVSSYIYRYHERTSVIVTPKYDGCSFEAIISNGEIESISSRGDGNWGKDIKQHLIRKFNKQHTGCDFEKYTLRGEVLIDKNVFTEKYQDFVNPRSFVSGLLNRDYDEFDDELNSMLDDLSIVIYDVRYLDNGMWIDLDWVDFIPEFTDIPQFHEIYPLLNAKTFEHIYNKFANYREKCPFALDGIVMKPVAGNRISDLSEVRPKDCVAVKFIPMLQETEVVEIEWNTGK
;
A
#
# COMPACT_ATOMS: atom_id res chain seq x y z
N ILE A 1 -18.89 13.77 7.54
CA ILE A 1 -17.89 13.11 6.68
C ILE A 1 -17.68 11.73 7.31
N MET A 2 -17.95 10.68 6.55
CA MET A 2 -17.76 9.31 6.99
C MET A 2 -16.26 9.03 7.09
N SER A 3 -15.81 8.45 8.20
CA SER A 3 -14.41 8.01 8.34
C SER A 3 -14.16 6.77 7.49
N ASP A 4 -12.89 6.47 7.17
CA ASP A 4 -12.51 5.24 6.44
C ASP A 4 -13.04 3.98 7.16
N ILE A 5 -13.14 4.02 8.49
CA ILE A 5 -13.65 2.91 9.31
C ILE A 5 -15.14 2.72 9.09
N GLU A 6 -15.93 3.81 9.13
CA GLU A 6 -17.37 3.77 8.88
C GLU A 6 -17.67 3.36 7.45
N PHE A 7 -16.84 3.77 6.49
CA PHE A 7 -16.95 3.36 5.10
C PHE A 7 -16.68 1.86 4.94
N ASP A 8 -15.57 1.36 5.49
CA ASP A 8 -15.21 -0.07 5.47
C ASP A 8 -16.30 -0.93 6.17
N GLU A 9 -16.91 -0.44 7.26
CA GLU A 9 -18.02 -1.12 7.94
C GLU A 9 -19.30 -1.11 7.10
N LEU A 10 -19.58 -0.01 6.42
CA LEU A 10 -20.72 0.10 5.52
C LEU A 10 -20.55 -0.84 4.32
N GLU A 11 -19.39 -0.88 3.68
CA GLU A 11 -19.08 -1.84 2.60
C GLU A 11 -19.31 -3.28 3.07
N ARG A 12 -18.85 -3.62 4.28
CA ARG A 12 -19.04 -4.95 4.87
C ARG A 12 -20.51 -5.25 5.11
N SER A 13 -21.26 -4.32 5.68
CA SER A 13 -22.69 -4.48 5.98
C SER A 13 -23.54 -4.66 4.72
N LEU A 14 -23.11 -4.06 3.61
CA LEU A 14 -23.79 -4.14 2.31
C LEU A 14 -23.33 -5.34 1.46
N GLY A 15 -22.39 -6.15 1.96
CA GLY A 15 -21.82 -7.27 1.21
C GLY A 15 -21.06 -6.85 -0.05
N LEU A 16 -20.56 -5.61 -0.07
CA LEU A 16 -19.85 -5.02 -1.20
C LEU A 16 -18.35 -5.38 -1.22
N GLU A 17 -17.86 -6.05 -0.20
CA GLU A 17 -16.45 -6.46 -0.06
C GLU A 17 -15.90 -7.27 -1.24
N ASN A 18 -16.78 -7.94 -1.98
CA ASN A 18 -16.44 -8.78 -3.13
C ASN A 18 -16.75 -8.12 -4.48
N LYS A 19 -17.11 -6.85 -4.51
CA LYS A 19 -17.29 -6.17 -5.80
C LYS A 19 -15.94 -5.90 -6.44
N SER A 20 -15.87 -6.20 -7.73
CA SER A 20 -14.71 -6.06 -8.62
C SER A 20 -14.26 -4.61 -8.87
N TYR A 21 -14.59 -3.66 -7.98
CA TYR A 21 -14.23 -2.27 -8.15
C TYR A 21 -13.29 -1.82 -7.06
N ILE A 22 -12.11 -1.39 -7.51
CA ILE A 22 -11.15 -0.64 -6.72
C ILE A 22 -11.09 0.75 -7.36
N GLY A 23 -11.41 1.78 -6.60
CA GLY A 23 -11.37 3.17 -7.08
C GLY A 23 -12.57 3.61 -7.91
N ALA A 24 -12.50 4.82 -8.47
CA ALA A 24 -13.57 5.41 -9.28
C ALA A 24 -13.70 4.70 -10.64
N LYS A 25 -14.93 4.34 -11.02
CA LYS A 25 -15.22 3.76 -12.33
C LYS A 25 -14.86 4.73 -13.44
N HIS A 26 -14.19 4.22 -14.49
CA HIS A 26 -13.94 4.90 -15.77
C HIS A 26 -13.54 6.38 -15.64
N ASN A 27 -12.33 6.60 -15.16
CA ASN A 27 -11.68 7.89 -15.37
C ASN A 27 -11.00 7.86 -16.75
N PRO A 28 -11.30 8.79 -17.67
CA PRO A 28 -10.67 8.82 -19.00
C PRO A 28 -9.15 9.02 -18.96
N SER A 29 -8.59 9.48 -17.84
CA SER A 29 -7.14 9.55 -17.63
C SER A 29 -6.49 8.20 -17.30
N TYR A 30 -7.25 7.11 -17.09
CA TYR A 30 -6.72 5.77 -16.86
C TYR A 30 -6.41 5.10 -18.20
N THR A 31 -5.16 5.17 -18.62
CA THR A 31 -4.70 4.74 -19.93
C THR A 31 -3.78 3.54 -19.92
N ILE A 32 -3.21 3.20 -18.75
CA ILE A 32 -2.29 2.07 -18.59
C ILE A 32 -3.03 0.89 -17.97
N GLN A 33 -3.06 -0.23 -18.70
CA GLN A 33 -3.61 -1.48 -18.21
C GLN A 33 -2.58 -2.21 -17.33
N HIS A 34 -3.00 -2.62 -16.15
CA HIS A 34 -2.17 -3.47 -15.29
C HIS A 34 -2.08 -4.89 -15.86
N PRO A 35 -0.90 -5.53 -15.86
CA PRO A 35 -0.75 -6.89 -16.38
C PRO A 35 -1.48 -7.94 -15.52
N TYR A 36 -1.80 -7.59 -14.28
CA TYR A 36 -2.64 -8.33 -13.35
C TYR A 36 -3.25 -7.36 -12.35
N VAL A 37 -4.35 -7.76 -11.71
CA VAL A 37 -5.13 -6.86 -10.85
C VAL A 37 -4.26 -6.24 -9.75
N MET A 38 -4.27 -4.91 -9.67
CA MET A 38 -3.64 -4.15 -8.58
C MET A 38 -4.66 -3.98 -7.44
N GLY A 39 -4.89 -5.06 -6.72
CA GLY A 39 -5.95 -5.17 -5.72
C GLY A 39 -5.69 -4.44 -4.41
N SER A 40 -6.69 -4.49 -3.53
CA SER A 40 -6.58 -4.04 -2.14
C SER A 40 -6.39 -5.24 -1.23
N LEU A 41 -5.76 -5.04 -0.06
CA LEU A 41 -5.69 -6.08 0.97
C LEU A 41 -7.00 -6.17 1.75
N SER A 42 -7.35 -7.38 2.20
CA SER A 42 -8.33 -7.54 3.28
C SER A 42 -7.83 -6.82 4.53
N LYS A 43 -8.75 -6.29 5.34
CA LYS A 43 -8.39 -5.44 6.48
C LYS A 43 -8.95 -6.02 7.78
N VAL A 44 -8.13 -6.05 8.82
CA VAL A 44 -8.55 -6.28 10.19
C VAL A 44 -8.28 -5.01 10.98
N GLN A 45 -9.33 -4.42 11.55
CA GLN A 45 -9.26 -3.20 12.32
C GLN A 45 -9.19 -3.52 13.80
N ILE A 46 -8.06 -3.24 14.45
CA ILE A 46 -7.93 -3.38 15.89
C ILE A 46 -8.75 -2.27 16.56
N LYS A 47 -9.55 -2.67 17.53
CA LYS A 47 -10.44 -1.76 18.30
C LYS A 47 -10.29 -2.04 19.78
N ASN A 48 -10.42 -1.00 20.58
CA ASN A 48 -10.55 -1.14 22.02
C ASN A 48 -11.98 -1.64 22.36
N SER A 49 -12.07 -2.46 23.39
CA SER A 49 -13.32 -2.79 24.07
C SER A 49 -13.81 -1.58 24.88
N GLU A 50 -15.01 -1.65 25.44
CA GLU A 50 -15.59 -0.57 26.27
C GLU A 50 -14.73 -0.21 27.49
N ASP A 51 -13.99 -1.17 28.03
CA ASP A 51 -13.06 -1.01 29.15
C ASP A 51 -11.67 -0.52 28.75
N GLY A 52 -11.45 -0.23 27.44
CA GLY A 52 -10.18 0.20 26.88
C GLY A 52 -9.19 -0.93 26.57
N SER A 53 -9.51 -2.18 26.89
CA SER A 53 -8.68 -3.35 26.55
C SER A 53 -8.82 -3.75 25.07
N VAL A 54 -7.89 -4.58 24.59
CA VAL A 54 -7.96 -5.19 23.25
C VAL A 54 -8.10 -6.69 23.38
N ASP A 55 -9.09 -7.27 22.72
CA ASP A 55 -9.28 -8.73 22.64
C ASP A 55 -8.35 -9.31 21.57
N TRP A 56 -7.10 -9.56 21.97
CA TRP A 56 -6.05 -10.08 21.07
C TRP A 56 -6.35 -11.49 20.54
N ASP A 57 -7.04 -12.33 21.29
CA ASP A 57 -7.43 -13.67 20.82
C ASP A 57 -8.43 -13.59 19.67
N LYS A 58 -9.42 -12.71 19.76
CA LYS A 58 -10.40 -12.47 18.71
C LYS A 58 -9.72 -11.97 17.44
N PHE A 59 -8.90 -10.93 17.54
CA PHE A 59 -8.24 -10.34 16.38
C PHE A 59 -7.20 -11.30 15.76
N PHE A 60 -6.46 -12.03 16.59
CA PHE A 60 -5.55 -13.06 16.09
C PHE A 60 -6.29 -14.17 15.33
N LYS A 61 -7.45 -14.62 15.81
CA LYS A 61 -8.29 -15.60 15.11
C LYS A 61 -8.73 -15.08 13.75
N GLU A 62 -9.11 -13.81 13.65
CA GLU A 62 -9.48 -13.18 12.39
C GLU A 62 -8.28 -13.11 11.43
N VAL A 63 -7.13 -12.58 11.86
CA VAL A 63 -5.90 -12.49 11.07
C VAL A 63 -5.42 -13.87 10.62
N SER A 64 -5.41 -14.86 11.51
CA SER A 64 -4.97 -16.23 11.22
C SER A 64 -5.83 -16.92 10.15
N SER A 65 -7.11 -16.55 10.02
CA SER A 65 -7.99 -17.06 8.98
C SER A 65 -7.57 -16.65 7.55
N TYR A 66 -6.79 -15.58 7.42
CA TYR A 66 -6.16 -15.17 6.16
C TYR A 66 -4.81 -15.86 5.97
N ILE A 67 -3.86 -15.60 6.86
CA ILE A 67 -2.46 -16.02 6.69
C ILE A 67 -2.26 -17.54 6.69
N TYR A 68 -3.11 -18.31 7.40
CA TYR A 68 -3.04 -19.76 7.44
C TYR A 68 -4.09 -20.47 6.57
N ARG A 69 -4.81 -19.75 5.72
CA ARG A 69 -5.86 -20.31 4.87
C ARG A 69 -5.40 -21.45 3.98
N TYR A 70 -4.22 -21.31 3.39
CA TYR A 70 -3.65 -22.28 2.46
C TYR A 70 -2.37 -22.95 2.98
N HIS A 71 -1.85 -22.46 4.09
CA HIS A 71 -0.55 -22.86 4.64
C HIS A 71 -0.64 -23.01 6.15
N GLU A 72 -1.07 -24.16 6.63
CA GLU A 72 -1.33 -24.41 8.07
C GLU A 72 -0.15 -24.12 9.01
N ARG A 73 1.08 -24.21 8.51
CA ARG A 73 2.32 -23.97 9.29
C ARG A 73 3.37 -23.30 8.43
N THR A 74 3.20 -22.04 8.17
CA THR A 74 4.20 -21.24 7.45
C THR A 74 4.71 -20.12 8.34
N SER A 75 5.95 -19.70 8.10
CA SER A 75 6.43 -18.43 8.63
C SER A 75 5.65 -17.28 8.05
N VAL A 76 5.52 -16.20 8.81
CA VAL A 76 4.77 -15.00 8.43
C VAL A 76 5.73 -13.83 8.34
N ILE A 77 5.72 -13.14 7.21
CA ILE A 77 6.39 -11.85 7.05
C ILE A 77 5.43 -10.76 7.52
N VAL A 78 5.97 -9.85 8.30
CA VAL A 78 5.27 -8.64 8.76
C VAL A 78 6.03 -7.41 8.28
N THR A 79 5.32 -6.50 7.62
CA THR A 79 5.89 -5.26 7.08
C THR A 79 5.03 -4.06 7.48
N PRO A 80 5.61 -2.84 7.52
CA PRO A 80 4.82 -1.63 7.65
C PRO A 80 3.82 -1.52 6.51
N LYS A 81 2.61 -1.04 6.83
CA LYS A 81 1.66 -0.59 5.83
C LYS A 81 1.82 0.92 5.66
N TYR A 82 2.51 1.29 4.61
CA TYR A 82 2.72 2.69 4.27
C TYR A 82 1.40 3.35 3.82
N ASP A 83 1.24 4.61 4.15
CA ASP A 83 0.05 5.41 3.80
C ASP A 83 0.42 6.49 2.79
N GLY A 84 0.43 6.12 1.53
CA GLY A 84 0.75 6.96 0.38
C GLY A 84 -0.15 6.67 -0.80
N CYS A 85 0.42 6.73 -2.00
CA CYS A 85 -0.25 6.40 -3.26
C CYS A 85 0.45 5.23 -3.94
N SER A 86 -0.28 4.15 -4.15
CA SER A 86 0.27 2.94 -4.79
C SER A 86 0.54 3.18 -6.27
N PHE A 87 1.64 2.62 -6.74
CA PHE A 87 2.04 2.63 -8.14
C PHE A 87 2.50 1.25 -8.62
N GLU A 88 2.50 1.06 -9.94
CA GLU A 88 3.13 -0.07 -10.62
C GLU A 88 4.07 0.45 -11.71
N ALA A 89 5.29 -0.06 -11.73
CA ALA A 89 6.22 0.13 -12.82
C ALA A 89 6.41 -1.19 -13.58
N ILE A 90 6.35 -1.14 -14.90
CA ILE A 90 6.67 -2.27 -15.79
C ILE A 90 8.04 -2.00 -16.40
N ILE A 91 8.95 -2.94 -16.21
CA ILE A 91 10.30 -2.90 -16.73
C ILE A 91 10.45 -4.00 -17.78
N SER A 92 10.99 -3.66 -18.94
CA SER A 92 11.31 -4.58 -20.02
C SER A 92 12.74 -4.35 -20.50
N ASN A 93 13.56 -5.39 -20.54
CA ASN A 93 14.96 -5.34 -20.96
C ASN A 93 15.77 -4.23 -20.27
N GLY A 94 15.54 -4.03 -18.97
CA GLY A 94 16.21 -3.01 -18.17
C GLY A 94 15.73 -1.57 -18.38
N GLU A 95 14.67 -1.37 -19.17
CA GLU A 95 14.07 -0.05 -19.41
C GLU A 95 12.66 0.03 -18.82
N ILE A 96 12.30 1.19 -18.29
CA ILE A 96 10.96 1.46 -17.77
C ILE A 96 9.99 1.63 -18.94
N GLU A 97 9.14 0.62 -19.15
CA GLU A 97 8.08 0.65 -20.17
C GLU A 97 6.98 1.64 -19.75
N SER A 98 6.44 1.49 -18.53
CA SER A 98 5.40 2.36 -17.97
C SER A 98 5.50 2.49 -16.45
N ILE A 99 4.96 3.58 -15.91
CA ILE A 99 4.66 3.73 -14.48
C ILE A 99 3.23 4.25 -14.37
N SER A 100 2.38 3.54 -13.62
CA SER A 100 0.99 3.90 -13.48
C SER A 100 0.55 3.94 -12.02
N SER A 101 -0.45 4.78 -11.73
CA SER A 101 -1.16 4.74 -10.44
C SER A 101 -2.02 3.47 -10.37
N ARG A 102 -2.48 3.09 -9.17
CA ARG A 102 -3.37 1.94 -9.00
C ARG A 102 -4.68 2.08 -9.80
N GLY A 103 -5.21 3.30 -9.90
CA GLY A 103 -6.49 3.57 -10.55
C GLY A 103 -7.63 2.73 -9.97
N ASP A 104 -8.37 2.04 -10.85
CA ASP A 104 -9.45 1.13 -10.46
C ASP A 104 -8.99 -0.33 -10.21
N GLY A 105 -7.68 -0.55 -10.26
CA GLY A 105 -7.03 -1.85 -10.07
C GLY A 105 -6.82 -2.64 -11.37
N ASN A 106 -7.52 -2.32 -12.45
CA ASN A 106 -7.29 -2.88 -13.79
C ASN A 106 -6.58 -1.87 -14.69
N TRP A 107 -6.92 -0.59 -14.51
CA TRP A 107 -6.36 0.53 -15.28
C TRP A 107 -5.91 1.65 -14.35
N GLY A 108 -4.75 2.23 -14.62
CA GLY A 108 -4.19 3.35 -13.89
C GLY A 108 -3.90 4.56 -14.76
N LYS A 109 -3.71 5.72 -14.12
CA LYS A 109 -3.21 6.93 -14.78
C LYS A 109 -1.73 6.74 -15.07
N ASP A 110 -1.27 7.15 -16.25
CA ASP A 110 0.17 7.26 -16.54
C ASP A 110 0.79 8.35 -15.65
N ILE A 111 1.76 7.95 -14.84
CA ILE A 111 2.53 8.81 -13.94
C ILE A 111 4.04 8.64 -14.17
N LYS A 112 4.44 8.13 -15.34
CA LYS A 112 5.84 7.86 -15.65
C LYS A 112 6.70 9.12 -15.54
N GLN A 113 6.26 10.24 -16.10
CA GLN A 113 7.02 11.49 -16.05
C GLN A 113 7.17 12.03 -14.62
N HIS A 114 6.18 11.80 -13.75
CA HIS A 114 6.22 12.22 -12.34
C HIS A 114 7.27 11.46 -11.54
N LEU A 115 7.45 10.16 -11.82
CA LEU A 115 8.23 9.26 -10.99
C LEU A 115 9.53 8.72 -11.61
N ILE A 116 9.74 8.87 -12.91
CA ILE A 116 10.89 8.27 -13.60
C ILE A 116 12.24 8.64 -12.96
N ARG A 117 12.34 9.86 -12.41
CA ARG A 117 13.53 10.35 -11.72
C ARG A 117 13.83 9.63 -10.39
N LYS A 118 12.86 8.90 -9.84
CA LYS A 118 13.02 8.10 -8.61
C LYS A 118 13.57 6.71 -8.88
N PHE A 119 13.65 6.31 -10.13
CA PHE A 119 14.16 5.00 -10.52
C PHE A 119 15.64 5.10 -10.90
N ASN A 120 16.44 4.15 -10.46
CA ASN A 120 17.86 4.03 -10.72
C ASN A 120 18.21 2.63 -11.26
N LYS A 121 19.48 2.33 -11.43
CA LYS A 121 19.94 1.02 -11.91
C LYS A 121 19.55 -0.15 -11.00
N GLN A 122 19.40 0.09 -9.70
CA GLN A 122 18.93 -0.94 -8.77
C GLN A 122 17.52 -1.41 -9.14
N HIS A 123 16.67 -0.49 -9.60
CA HIS A 123 15.29 -0.80 -10.02
C HIS A 123 15.21 -1.42 -11.42
N THR A 124 16.17 -1.14 -12.30
CA THR A 124 16.10 -1.54 -13.72
C THR A 124 17.19 -2.53 -14.14
N GLY A 125 18.14 -2.82 -13.25
CA GLY A 125 19.32 -3.66 -13.55
C GLY A 125 19.15 -5.16 -13.26
N CYS A 126 17.92 -5.64 -13.11
CA CYS A 126 17.63 -7.06 -12.88
C CYS A 126 17.76 -7.87 -14.18
N ASP A 127 18.23 -9.12 -14.08
CA ASP A 127 18.45 -10.01 -15.22
C ASP A 127 17.15 -10.57 -15.86
N PHE A 128 15.99 -10.23 -15.33
CA PHE A 128 14.71 -10.63 -15.91
C PHE A 128 14.37 -9.80 -17.16
N GLU A 129 13.95 -10.47 -18.22
CA GLU A 129 13.52 -9.79 -19.47
C GLU A 129 12.35 -8.83 -19.22
N LYS A 130 11.35 -9.27 -18.44
CA LYS A 130 10.21 -8.43 -18.07
C LYS A 130 9.78 -8.68 -16.62
N TYR A 131 9.59 -7.59 -15.89
CA TYR A 131 9.11 -7.66 -14.50
C TYR A 131 8.33 -6.40 -14.11
N THR A 132 7.61 -6.51 -13.01
CA THR A 132 6.87 -5.40 -12.40
C THR A 132 7.40 -5.09 -11.01
N LEU A 133 7.41 -3.81 -10.68
CA LEU A 133 7.64 -3.30 -9.34
C LEU A 133 6.37 -2.61 -8.85
N ARG A 134 5.77 -3.08 -7.77
CA ARG A 134 4.70 -2.38 -7.08
C ARG A 134 5.20 -1.76 -5.80
N GLY A 135 4.75 -0.55 -5.54
CA GLY A 135 5.21 0.21 -4.41
C GLY A 135 4.24 1.30 -3.98
N GLU A 136 4.71 2.10 -3.05
CA GLU A 136 4.00 3.26 -2.55
C GLU A 136 4.84 4.51 -2.76
N VAL A 137 4.21 5.58 -3.25
CA VAL A 137 4.80 6.93 -3.31
C VAL A 137 4.50 7.63 -2.00
N LEU A 138 5.52 8.18 -1.38
CA LEU A 138 5.50 8.72 -0.04
C LEU A 138 6.15 10.10 0.02
N ILE A 139 5.91 10.81 1.11
CA ILE A 139 6.68 11.98 1.50
C ILE A 139 7.10 11.85 2.97
N ASP A 140 8.32 12.27 3.30
CA ASP A 140 8.79 12.33 4.69
C ASP A 140 7.92 13.28 5.51
N LYS A 141 7.51 12.84 6.72
CA LYS A 141 6.63 13.61 7.62
C LYS A 141 7.22 14.96 8.02
N ASN A 142 8.56 15.01 8.21
CA ASN A 142 9.22 16.26 8.58
C ASN A 142 9.23 17.22 7.39
N VAL A 143 9.57 16.73 6.19
CA VAL A 143 9.53 17.53 4.95
C VAL A 143 8.10 18.04 4.71
N PHE A 144 7.10 17.18 4.87
CA PHE A 144 5.69 17.56 4.73
C PHE A 144 5.32 18.66 5.75
N THR A 145 5.66 18.48 7.02
CA THR A 145 5.35 19.44 8.07
C THR A 145 6.09 20.77 7.89
N GLU A 146 7.30 20.76 7.35
CA GLU A 146 8.10 21.96 7.13
C GLU A 146 7.63 22.76 5.91
N LYS A 147 7.31 22.07 4.78
CA LYS A 147 7.10 22.73 3.49
C LYS A 147 5.65 22.76 3.01
N TYR A 148 4.78 21.83 3.46
CA TYR A 148 3.49 21.56 2.82
C TYR A 148 2.31 21.54 3.79
N GLN A 149 2.34 22.40 4.82
CA GLN A 149 1.32 22.49 5.88
C GLN A 149 -0.08 22.87 5.38
N ASP A 150 -0.18 23.49 4.20
CA ASP A 150 -1.46 23.87 3.59
C ASP A 150 -2.26 22.67 3.07
N PHE A 151 -1.62 21.51 2.94
CA PHE A 151 -2.29 20.28 2.56
C PHE A 151 -2.81 19.51 3.78
N VAL A 152 -3.93 18.81 3.61
CA VAL A 152 -4.62 18.12 4.72
C VAL A 152 -3.75 17.06 5.38
N ASN A 153 -3.01 16.27 4.58
CA ASN A 153 -2.13 15.21 5.07
C ASN A 153 -1.13 14.78 3.98
N PRO A 154 -0.07 14.03 4.34
CA PRO A 154 0.94 13.53 3.40
C PRO A 154 0.37 12.82 2.18
N ARG A 155 -0.59 11.91 2.38
CA ARG A 155 -1.21 11.14 1.29
C ARG A 155 -1.98 12.04 0.31
N SER A 156 -2.74 13.02 0.83
CA SER A 156 -3.48 13.96 -0.02
C SER A 156 -2.53 14.84 -0.84
N PHE A 157 -1.39 15.22 -0.29
CA PHE A 157 -0.34 15.94 -1.01
C PHE A 157 0.21 15.10 -2.18
N VAL A 158 0.65 13.86 -1.91
CA VAL A 158 1.15 12.95 -2.93
C VAL A 158 0.09 12.70 -4.01
N SER A 159 -1.15 12.41 -3.61
CA SER A 159 -2.25 12.18 -4.54
C SER A 159 -2.54 13.42 -5.40
N GLY A 160 -2.50 14.61 -4.80
CA GLY A 160 -2.68 15.87 -5.52
C GLY A 160 -1.63 16.07 -6.62
N LEU A 161 -0.36 15.79 -6.33
CA LEU A 161 0.72 15.90 -7.32
C LEU A 161 0.56 14.87 -8.45
N LEU A 162 0.35 13.60 -8.12
CA LEU A 162 0.26 12.53 -9.12
C LEU A 162 -1.00 12.64 -10.00
N ASN A 163 -2.04 13.35 -9.55
CA ASN A 163 -3.25 13.56 -10.32
C ASN A 163 -3.18 14.77 -11.27
N ARG A 164 -2.20 15.67 -11.12
CA ARG A 164 -1.99 16.75 -12.09
C ARG A 164 -1.49 16.21 -13.42
N ASP A 165 -1.75 16.92 -14.50
CA ASP A 165 -1.15 16.59 -15.78
C ASP A 165 0.29 17.11 -15.81
N TYR A 166 1.23 16.30 -16.29
CA TYR A 166 2.65 16.63 -16.19
C TYR A 166 3.02 17.89 -17.00
N ASP A 167 2.28 18.17 -18.06
CA ASP A 167 2.47 19.36 -18.89
C ASP A 167 2.18 20.69 -18.13
N GLU A 168 1.52 20.61 -16.97
CA GLU A 168 1.27 21.75 -16.08
C GLU A 168 2.42 22.03 -15.09
N PHE A 169 3.48 21.17 -15.11
CA PHE A 169 4.54 21.27 -14.12
C PHE A 169 5.54 22.36 -14.45
N ASP A 170 5.63 23.35 -13.58
CA ASP A 170 6.68 24.35 -13.51
C ASP A 170 7.83 23.91 -12.60
N ASP A 171 8.79 24.79 -12.36
CA ASP A 171 9.94 24.50 -11.50
C ASP A 171 9.55 24.21 -10.05
N GLU A 172 8.48 24.85 -9.54
CA GLU A 172 7.99 24.64 -8.17
C GLU A 172 7.36 23.24 -8.03
N LEU A 173 6.46 22.87 -8.94
CA LEU A 173 5.85 21.54 -8.95
C LEU A 173 6.88 20.43 -9.17
N ASN A 174 7.89 20.65 -10.03
CA ASN A 174 8.99 19.72 -10.22
C ASN A 174 9.82 19.55 -8.94
N SER A 175 10.06 20.62 -8.19
CA SER A 175 10.75 20.55 -6.88
C SER A 175 9.94 19.75 -5.86
N MET A 176 8.60 19.84 -5.88
CA MET A 176 7.72 19.02 -5.03
C MET A 176 7.85 17.53 -5.36
N LEU A 177 8.01 17.16 -6.64
CA LEU A 177 8.27 15.76 -7.02
C LEU A 177 9.61 15.25 -6.49
N ASP A 178 10.62 16.12 -6.35
CA ASP A 178 11.92 15.75 -5.81
C ASP A 178 11.87 15.43 -4.31
N ASP A 179 10.90 15.96 -3.58
CA ASP A 179 10.66 15.63 -2.17
C ASP A 179 9.93 14.29 -1.95
N LEU A 180 9.40 13.67 -3.02
CA LEU A 180 8.76 12.36 -2.94
C LEU A 180 9.80 11.24 -2.79
N SER A 181 9.38 10.16 -2.18
CA SER A 181 10.11 8.89 -2.06
C SER A 181 9.26 7.73 -2.55
N ILE A 182 9.90 6.65 -2.99
CA ILE A 182 9.21 5.41 -3.35
C ILE A 182 9.68 4.27 -2.45
N VAL A 183 8.78 3.37 -2.11
CA VAL A 183 9.08 2.09 -1.45
C VAL A 183 8.49 0.97 -2.29
N ILE A 184 9.28 -0.06 -2.56
CA ILE A 184 8.84 -1.24 -3.29
C ILE A 184 8.43 -2.32 -2.30
N TYR A 185 7.28 -2.96 -2.50
CA TYR A 185 6.75 -4.00 -1.63
C TYR A 185 6.30 -5.28 -2.38
N ASP A 186 6.28 -5.27 -3.71
CA ASP A 186 5.95 -6.45 -4.53
C ASP A 186 6.75 -6.41 -5.82
N VAL A 187 7.37 -7.53 -6.15
CA VAL A 187 8.14 -7.73 -7.38
C VAL A 187 7.67 -9.01 -8.03
N ARG A 188 7.34 -8.95 -9.32
CA ARG A 188 6.99 -10.14 -10.11
C ARG A 188 7.69 -10.10 -11.44
N TYR A 189 8.17 -11.25 -11.89
CA TYR A 189 8.75 -11.41 -13.21
C TYR A 189 7.88 -12.27 -14.11
N LEU A 190 7.99 -12.05 -15.40
CA LEU A 190 7.27 -12.81 -16.40
C LEU A 190 8.12 -14.01 -16.83
N ASP A 191 7.63 -15.22 -16.58
CA ASP A 191 8.24 -16.46 -17.05
C ASP A 191 7.19 -17.32 -17.77
N ASN A 192 7.52 -17.75 -18.99
CA ASN A 192 6.63 -18.59 -19.81
C ASN A 192 5.18 -18.11 -19.89
N GLY A 193 4.98 -16.78 -19.93
CA GLY A 193 3.65 -16.15 -19.98
C GLY A 193 2.91 -16.06 -18.64
N MET A 194 3.55 -16.44 -17.55
CA MET A 194 3.00 -16.34 -16.20
C MET A 194 3.78 -15.33 -15.36
N TRP A 195 3.06 -14.55 -14.56
CA TRP A 195 3.66 -13.65 -13.58
C TRP A 195 3.95 -14.42 -12.27
N ILE A 196 5.23 -14.45 -11.87
CA ILE A 196 5.72 -15.19 -10.71
C ILE A 196 6.20 -14.21 -9.66
N ASP A 197 5.74 -14.37 -8.41
CA ASP A 197 6.24 -13.59 -7.27
C ASP A 197 7.72 -13.89 -7.03
N LEU A 198 8.52 -12.85 -6.89
CA LEU A 198 9.85 -12.98 -6.31
C LEU A 198 9.74 -13.09 -4.78
N ASP A 199 10.60 -13.92 -4.20
CA ASP A 199 10.63 -14.08 -2.75
C ASP A 199 10.94 -12.73 -2.10
N TRP A 200 10.03 -12.29 -1.26
CA TRP A 200 10.10 -11.00 -0.61
C TRP A 200 11.36 -10.85 0.26
N VAL A 201 11.81 -11.95 0.85
CA VAL A 201 12.93 -11.94 1.82
C VAL A 201 14.25 -11.63 1.13
N ASP A 202 14.46 -12.24 -0.04
CA ASP A 202 15.75 -12.22 -0.70
C ASP A 202 15.88 -11.06 -1.72
N PHE A 203 14.78 -10.65 -2.35
CA PHE A 203 14.84 -9.75 -3.51
C PHE A 203 14.27 -8.35 -3.26
N ILE A 204 13.15 -8.20 -2.55
CA ILE A 204 12.53 -6.86 -2.42
C ILE A 204 13.44 -5.83 -1.75
N PRO A 205 14.23 -6.15 -0.73
CA PRO A 205 15.17 -5.18 -0.13
C PRO A 205 16.17 -4.60 -1.13
N GLU A 206 16.47 -5.32 -2.21
CA GLU A 206 17.38 -4.85 -3.26
C GLU A 206 16.75 -3.76 -4.15
N PHE A 207 15.43 -3.65 -4.17
CA PHE A 207 14.67 -2.72 -5.01
C PHE A 207 14.22 -1.44 -4.31
N THR A 208 14.69 -1.15 -3.10
CA THR A 208 14.27 0.04 -2.36
C THR A 208 15.42 0.72 -1.65
N ASP A 209 15.51 2.03 -1.79
CA ASP A 209 16.47 2.86 -1.06
C ASP A 209 15.99 3.16 0.38
N ILE A 210 14.73 2.88 0.69
CA ILE A 210 14.16 3.04 2.03
C ILE A 210 14.45 1.79 2.84
N PRO A 211 15.12 1.89 4.01
CA PRO A 211 15.33 0.75 4.88
C PRO A 211 13.99 0.09 5.24
N GLN A 212 13.81 -1.15 4.79
CA GLN A 212 12.59 -1.91 5.06
C GLN A 212 12.65 -2.48 6.47
N PHE A 213 11.76 -2.00 7.32
CA PHE A 213 11.52 -2.66 8.60
C PHE A 213 10.58 -3.84 8.36
N HIS A 214 11.13 -5.03 8.27
CA HIS A 214 10.36 -6.28 8.14
C HIS A 214 10.83 -7.28 9.17
N GLU A 215 9.95 -8.20 9.55
CA GLU A 215 10.27 -9.28 10.46
C GLU A 215 9.59 -10.57 10.00
N ILE A 216 10.25 -11.69 10.26
CA ILE A 216 9.76 -13.02 9.94
C ILE A 216 9.53 -13.79 11.25
N TYR A 217 8.34 -14.33 11.38
CA TYR A 217 7.94 -15.13 12.53
C TYR A 217 7.62 -16.55 12.10
N PRO A 218 8.25 -17.57 12.70
CA PRO A 218 8.06 -18.96 12.28
C PRO A 218 6.66 -19.49 12.54
N LEU A 219 6.00 -19.01 13.58
CA LEU A 219 4.61 -19.32 13.92
C LEU A 219 4.05 -18.22 14.81
N LEU A 220 2.79 -17.86 14.60
CA LEU A 220 2.09 -16.86 15.41
C LEU A 220 1.10 -17.51 16.38
N ASN A 221 0.91 -16.83 17.49
CA ASN A 221 -0.20 -16.99 18.43
C ASN A 221 -0.65 -15.59 18.88
N ALA A 222 -1.74 -15.50 19.63
CA ALA A 222 -2.30 -14.21 20.06
C ALA A 222 -1.28 -13.33 20.80
N LYS A 223 -0.47 -13.91 21.68
CA LYS A 223 0.56 -13.18 22.44
C LYS A 223 1.69 -12.65 21.53
N THR A 224 2.13 -13.47 20.58
CA THR A 224 3.13 -13.05 19.59
C THR A 224 2.55 -11.97 18.69
N PHE A 225 1.29 -12.11 18.27
CA PHE A 225 0.59 -11.12 17.46
C PHE A 225 0.46 -9.77 18.16
N GLU A 226 0.04 -9.75 19.45
CA GLU A 226 0.03 -8.55 20.27
C GLU A 226 1.41 -7.89 20.34
N HIS A 227 2.46 -8.67 20.60
CA HIS A 227 3.83 -8.15 20.64
C HIS A 227 4.24 -7.49 19.32
N ILE A 228 3.96 -8.14 18.20
CA ILE A 228 4.24 -7.63 16.85
C ILE A 228 3.49 -6.31 16.63
N TYR A 229 2.18 -6.32 16.88
CA TYR A 229 1.36 -5.13 16.71
C TYR A 229 1.91 -3.93 17.49
N ASN A 230 2.18 -4.11 18.78
CA ASN A 230 2.71 -3.06 19.64
C ASN A 230 4.10 -2.58 19.19
N LYS A 231 4.96 -3.48 18.71
CA LYS A 231 6.28 -3.13 18.18
C LYS A 231 6.17 -2.23 16.96
N PHE A 232 5.32 -2.57 16.01
CA PHE A 232 5.09 -1.77 14.80
C PHE A 232 4.31 -0.48 15.08
N ALA A 233 3.40 -0.47 16.04
CA ALA A 233 2.72 0.73 16.51
C ALA A 233 3.72 1.75 17.10
N ASN A 234 4.68 1.28 17.89
CA ASN A 234 5.77 2.11 18.41
C ASN A 234 6.73 2.58 17.29
N TYR A 235 6.96 1.73 16.28
CA TYR A 235 7.76 2.11 15.10
C TYR A 235 7.08 3.20 14.28
N ARG A 236 5.74 3.24 14.22
CA ARG A 236 4.95 4.26 13.52
C ARG A 236 5.37 5.69 13.89
N GLU A 237 5.68 5.94 15.16
CA GLU A 237 6.08 7.26 15.64
C GLU A 237 7.46 7.66 15.10
N LYS A 238 8.39 6.70 15.01
CA LYS A 238 9.78 6.90 14.59
C LYS A 238 9.98 6.82 13.08
N CYS A 239 9.05 6.18 12.38
CA CYS A 239 9.12 6.05 10.93
C CYS A 239 9.03 7.43 10.27
N PRO A 240 9.92 7.78 9.34
CA PRO A 240 9.85 9.04 8.63
C PRO A 240 8.59 9.17 7.76
N PHE A 241 7.95 8.06 7.42
CA PHE A 241 6.76 8.02 6.58
C PHE A 241 5.51 7.69 7.37
N ALA A 242 4.36 8.14 6.86
CA ALA A 242 3.07 7.82 7.45
C ALA A 242 2.76 6.32 7.34
N LEU A 243 2.27 5.72 8.43
CA LEU A 243 1.86 4.32 8.50
C LEU A 243 0.43 4.23 9.03
N ASP A 244 -0.40 3.38 8.39
CA ASP A 244 -1.76 3.12 8.84
C ASP A 244 -1.97 1.73 9.45
N GLY A 245 -0.93 0.89 9.43
CA GLY A 245 -0.99 -0.47 9.96
C GLY A 245 0.25 -1.28 9.65
N ILE A 246 0.04 -2.60 9.62
CA ILE A 246 1.01 -3.60 9.18
C ILE A 246 0.39 -4.49 8.12
N VAL A 247 1.22 -5.07 7.26
CA VAL A 247 0.82 -6.12 6.32
C VAL A 247 1.42 -7.43 6.79
N MET A 248 0.59 -8.46 6.85
CA MET A 248 0.99 -9.82 7.21
C MET A 248 0.71 -10.75 6.05
N LYS A 249 1.72 -11.54 5.66
CA LYS A 249 1.61 -12.55 4.61
C LYS A 249 2.46 -13.77 4.94
N PRO A 250 2.05 -14.99 4.52
CA PRO A 250 2.88 -16.17 4.71
C PRO A 250 4.15 -16.08 3.86
N VAL A 251 5.25 -16.61 4.39
CA VAL A 251 6.44 -16.95 3.62
C VAL A 251 6.14 -18.28 2.95
N ALA A 252 5.60 -18.25 1.76
CA ALA A 252 5.40 -19.45 0.96
C ALA A 252 6.28 -19.33 -0.27
N GLY A 253 7.21 -20.25 -0.44
CA GLY A 253 7.95 -20.37 -1.70
C GLY A 253 6.97 -20.62 -2.85
N ASN A 254 7.23 -19.98 -3.99
CA ASN A 254 6.50 -20.16 -5.25
C ASN A 254 4.98 -19.97 -5.15
N ARG A 255 4.54 -18.79 -4.73
CA ARG A 255 3.15 -18.42 -4.82
C ARG A 255 2.73 -18.28 -6.27
N ILE A 256 1.87 -19.19 -6.72
CA ILE A 256 0.97 -18.90 -7.82
C ILE A 256 -0.25 -18.21 -7.17
N SER A 257 -0.14 -16.90 -6.93
CA SER A 257 -1.32 -16.14 -6.51
C SER A 257 -2.31 -16.08 -7.67
N ASP A 258 -3.59 -16.22 -7.38
CA ASP A 258 -4.61 -15.94 -8.38
C ASP A 258 -4.58 -14.44 -8.70
N LEU A 259 -3.97 -14.12 -9.83
CA LEU A 259 -3.71 -12.75 -10.27
C LEU A 259 -4.98 -12.00 -10.69
N SER A 260 -6.11 -12.72 -10.79
CA SER A 260 -7.43 -12.15 -11.06
C SER A 260 -8.14 -11.68 -9.79
N GLU A 261 -7.65 -12.04 -8.60
CA GLU A 261 -8.30 -11.69 -7.36
C GLU A 261 -8.06 -10.23 -6.97
N VAL A 262 -9.15 -9.53 -6.75
CA VAL A 262 -9.15 -8.14 -6.28
C VAL A 262 -8.53 -8.01 -4.88
N ARG A 263 -8.65 -9.06 -4.06
CA ARG A 263 -8.06 -9.14 -2.71
C ARG A 263 -7.36 -10.48 -2.55
N PRO A 264 -6.02 -10.48 -2.43
CA PRO A 264 -5.29 -11.71 -2.11
C PRO A 264 -5.85 -12.35 -0.84
N LYS A 265 -6.15 -13.65 -0.90
CA LYS A 265 -6.83 -14.35 0.19
C LYS A 265 -5.91 -14.79 1.32
N ASP A 266 -4.61 -14.69 1.12
CA ASP A 266 -3.57 -15.12 2.05
C ASP A 266 -2.75 -13.96 2.65
N CYS A 267 -3.14 -12.72 2.31
CA CYS A 267 -2.55 -11.50 2.84
C CYS A 267 -3.60 -10.69 3.58
N VAL A 268 -3.20 -10.02 4.65
CA VAL A 268 -4.09 -9.17 5.43
C VAL A 268 -3.37 -7.92 5.91
N ALA A 269 -4.05 -6.79 5.85
CA ALA A 269 -3.63 -5.57 6.50
C ALA A 269 -4.26 -5.48 7.89
N VAL A 270 -3.45 -5.29 8.92
CA VAL A 270 -3.92 -5.04 10.29
C VAL A 270 -3.74 -3.55 10.56
N LYS A 271 -4.84 -2.83 10.65
CA LYS A 271 -4.83 -1.39 10.86
C LYS A 271 -4.56 -1.04 12.33
N PHE A 272 -3.77 0.00 12.54
CA PHE A 272 -3.56 0.57 13.87
C PHE A 272 -4.85 1.20 14.41
N ILE A 273 -4.97 1.22 15.72
CA ILE A 273 -6.01 2.00 16.40
C ILE A 273 -5.81 3.47 15.99
N PRO A 274 -6.86 4.15 15.50
CA PRO A 274 -6.77 5.56 15.13
C PRO A 274 -6.39 6.42 16.33
N MET A 275 -5.53 7.40 16.11
CA MET A 275 -5.36 8.49 17.07
C MET A 275 -6.55 9.44 16.91
N LEU A 276 -7.49 9.37 17.84
CA LEU A 276 -8.64 10.26 17.84
C LEU A 276 -8.26 11.58 18.53
N GLN A 277 -8.68 12.68 17.91
CA GLN A 277 -8.66 14.00 18.53
C GLN A 277 -10.09 14.54 18.53
N GLU A 278 -10.51 15.08 19.67
CA GLU A 278 -11.76 15.79 19.75
C GLU A 278 -11.64 17.13 19.01
N THR A 279 -12.62 17.46 18.17
CA THR A 279 -12.71 18.72 17.45
C THR A 279 -14.15 19.16 17.39
N GLU A 280 -14.36 20.46 17.24
CA GLU A 280 -15.66 21.06 17.02
C GLU A 280 -15.81 21.45 15.55
N VAL A 281 -16.93 21.06 14.94
CA VAL A 281 -17.27 21.51 13.57
C VAL A 281 -17.76 22.93 13.66
N VAL A 282 -16.95 23.88 13.19
CA VAL A 282 -17.27 25.33 13.24
C VAL A 282 -18.13 25.74 12.05
N GLU A 283 -17.84 25.16 10.86
CA GLU A 283 -18.54 25.50 9.62
C GLU A 283 -18.48 24.35 8.62
N ILE A 284 -19.52 24.18 7.81
CA ILE A 284 -19.56 23.21 6.71
C ILE A 284 -19.92 23.96 5.43
N GLU A 285 -18.98 24.04 4.49
CA GLU A 285 -19.24 24.53 3.13
C GLU A 285 -19.53 23.36 2.18
N TRP A 286 -20.64 23.41 1.49
CA TRP A 286 -21.03 22.41 0.50
C TRP A 286 -20.67 22.89 -0.90
N ASN A 287 -19.74 22.19 -1.55
CA ASN A 287 -19.37 22.41 -2.93
C ASN A 287 -19.82 21.23 -3.79
N THR A 288 -20.49 21.51 -4.90
CA THR A 288 -20.73 20.51 -5.92
C THR A 288 -19.42 20.26 -6.66
N GLY A 289 -18.82 19.10 -6.47
CA GLY A 289 -17.62 18.70 -7.21
C GLY A 289 -17.86 18.78 -8.73
N LYS A 290 -16.86 19.29 -9.43
CA LYS A 290 -16.85 19.35 -10.89
C LYS A 290 -16.54 17.99 -11.48
#